data_255f73f7ff24ce90ed15525145723750
#
_entry.id   255f73f7ff24ce90ed15525145723750
#
_cell.length_a   1.000
_cell.length_b   1.000
_cell.length_c   1.000
_cell.angle_alpha   90.00
_cell.angle_beta   90.00
_cell.angle_gamma   90.00
#
_symmetry.space_group_name_H-M   'P 1'
#
loop_
_entity.id
_entity.type
_entity.pdbx_description
1 polymer ?
#
loop_
_entity_poly.entity_id
_entity_poly.type
_entity_poly.pdbx_seq_one_letter_code
_entity_poly.pdbx_strand_id
1 'polypeptide(L)'
;MKIEGKNPVRELLKTDETIEKIMIVNGTTDPELRQFQQMAKDKGIKVEFADRRAFDKVSETGHHQGVIAFYTDFKYADLNETISKARNEGKDILFIVLDEVLDPHNLGSVIRVAECAGATGVIIPARRSATVNETVVRTSAGATAYMPVIKVNNLNQALHQEQ
;
A
#
# COMPACT_ATOMS: atom_id res chain seq x y z
N MET A 1 -10.43 3.90 -0.43
CA MET A 1 -11.35 4.50 0.57
C MET A 1 -10.62 5.61 1.32
N LYS A 2 -11.35 6.54 1.92
CA LYS A 2 -10.76 7.61 2.75
C LYS A 2 -11.52 7.78 4.04
N ILE A 3 -10.84 8.27 5.06
CA ILE A 3 -11.40 8.57 6.37
C ILE A 3 -10.82 9.91 6.86
N GLU A 4 -11.65 10.74 7.49
CA GLU A 4 -11.34 12.11 7.82
C GLU A 4 -11.47 12.35 9.34
N GLY A 5 -10.59 13.19 9.87
CA GLY A 5 -10.60 13.59 11.26
C GLY A 5 -9.71 12.76 12.17
N LYS A 6 -9.38 13.34 13.32
CA LYS A 6 -8.39 12.76 14.24
C LYS A 6 -8.79 11.42 14.83
N ASN A 7 -10.02 11.29 15.34
CA ASN A 7 -10.47 10.06 15.96
C ASN A 7 -10.57 8.91 14.97
N PRO A 8 -11.21 9.08 13.78
CA PRO A 8 -11.26 8.02 12.77
C PRO A 8 -9.87 7.59 12.30
N VAL A 9 -8.97 8.52 12.03
CA VAL A 9 -7.60 8.20 11.59
C VAL A 9 -6.82 7.46 12.69
N ARG A 10 -7.00 7.86 13.97
CA ARG A 10 -6.38 7.14 15.09
C ARG A 10 -6.86 5.70 15.17
N GLU A 11 -8.14 5.46 15.02
CA GLU A 11 -8.69 4.10 15.02
C GLU A 11 -8.20 3.29 13.82
N LEU A 12 -8.17 3.89 12.62
CA LEU A 12 -7.62 3.22 11.43
C LEU A 12 -6.16 2.79 11.61
N LEU A 13 -5.33 3.63 12.25
CA LEU A 13 -3.93 3.31 12.52
C LEU A 13 -3.72 2.13 13.48
N LYS A 14 -4.75 1.72 14.22
CA LYS A 14 -4.73 0.55 15.10
C LYS A 14 -5.18 -0.73 14.40
N THR A 15 -5.75 -0.62 13.21
CA THR A 15 -6.23 -1.77 12.43
C THR A 15 -5.12 -2.36 11.56
N ASP A 16 -5.41 -3.52 10.96
CA ASP A 16 -4.56 -4.18 9.97
C ASP A 16 -4.85 -3.70 8.53
N GLU A 17 -5.68 -2.67 8.37
CA GLU A 17 -6.00 -2.12 7.06
C GLU A 17 -4.76 -1.54 6.38
N THR A 18 -4.67 -1.71 5.08
CA THR A 18 -3.57 -1.15 4.29
C THR A 18 -3.80 0.34 4.05
N ILE A 19 -3.02 1.17 4.74
CA ILE A 19 -3.07 2.62 4.60
C ILE A 19 -2.10 3.02 3.48
N GLU A 20 -2.65 3.64 2.43
CA GLU A 20 -1.87 4.08 1.27
C GLU A 20 -1.07 5.34 1.56
N LYS A 21 -1.72 6.31 2.18
CA LYS A 21 -1.12 7.58 2.60
C LYS A 21 -1.96 8.29 3.66
N ILE A 22 -1.30 9.17 4.39
CA ILE A 22 -1.95 10.11 5.32
C ILE A 22 -1.63 11.53 4.87
N MET A 23 -2.67 12.33 4.62
CA MET A 23 -2.53 13.77 4.41
C MET A 23 -2.57 14.50 5.75
N ILE A 24 -1.60 15.37 5.99
CA ILE A 24 -1.52 16.22 7.18
C ILE A 24 -1.39 17.67 6.73
N VAL A 25 -2.09 18.58 7.41
CA VAL A 25 -2.05 20.01 7.09
C VAL A 25 -0.64 20.57 7.30
N ASN A 26 -0.17 21.37 6.34
CA ASN A 26 1.14 22.03 6.42
C ASN A 26 1.26 22.93 7.65
N GLY A 27 2.47 22.93 8.26
CA GLY A 27 2.83 23.83 9.33
C GLY A 27 2.05 23.60 10.64
N THR A 28 1.47 22.42 10.81
CA THR A 28 0.73 22.10 12.02
C THR A 28 1.61 22.15 13.27
N THR A 29 1.09 22.77 14.32
CA THR A 29 1.66 22.75 15.68
C THR A 29 0.93 21.76 16.59
N ASP A 30 -0.12 21.13 16.08
CA ASP A 30 -0.95 20.18 16.83
C ASP A 30 -0.14 18.93 17.21
N PRO A 31 0.03 18.63 18.49
CA PRO A 31 0.82 17.47 18.94
C PRO A 31 0.28 16.14 18.43
N GLU A 32 -1.04 16.03 18.28
CA GLU A 32 -1.68 14.81 17.81
C GLU A 32 -1.40 14.55 16.33
N LEU A 33 -1.42 15.59 15.49
CA LEU A 33 -1.05 15.44 14.07
C LEU A 33 0.43 15.08 13.91
N ARG A 34 1.31 15.57 14.77
CA ARG A 34 2.71 15.15 14.83
C ARG A 34 2.86 13.69 15.24
N GLN A 35 2.03 13.25 16.19
CA GLN A 35 1.99 11.84 16.59
C GLN A 35 1.58 10.93 15.44
N PHE A 36 0.57 11.31 14.65
CA PHE A 36 0.18 10.57 13.44
C PHE A 36 1.31 10.50 12.42
N GLN A 37 2.06 11.60 12.25
CA GLN A 37 3.24 11.60 11.38
C GLN A 37 4.28 10.59 11.85
N GLN A 38 4.55 10.51 13.15
CA GLN A 38 5.50 9.53 13.71
C GLN A 38 4.99 8.10 13.54
N MET A 39 3.72 7.84 13.86
CA MET A 39 3.11 6.53 13.70
C MET A 39 3.14 6.06 12.23
N ALA A 40 2.87 6.98 11.30
CA ALA A 40 2.95 6.69 9.87
C ALA A 40 4.38 6.32 9.45
N LYS A 41 5.37 7.06 9.94
CA LYS A 41 6.79 6.78 9.68
C LYS A 41 7.20 5.40 10.21
N ASP A 42 6.80 5.06 11.42
CA ASP A 42 7.11 3.76 12.05
C ASP A 42 6.49 2.59 11.30
N LYS A 43 5.31 2.81 10.71
CA LYS A 43 4.60 1.82 9.88
C LYS A 43 5.00 1.85 8.39
N GLY A 44 5.90 2.74 7.97
CA GLY A 44 6.28 2.90 6.56
C GLY A 44 5.17 3.49 5.68
N ILE A 45 4.21 4.19 6.27
CA ILE A 45 3.10 4.83 5.56
C ILE A 45 3.57 6.18 5.01
N LYS A 46 3.23 6.46 3.75
CA LYS A 46 3.52 7.75 3.13
C LYS A 46 2.75 8.87 3.81
N VAL A 47 3.46 9.94 4.19
CA VAL A 47 2.84 11.19 4.67
C VAL A 47 2.95 12.25 3.58
N GLU A 48 1.82 12.89 3.28
CA GLU A 48 1.71 14.01 2.33
C GLU A 48 1.26 15.25 3.08
N PHE A 49 2.05 16.31 3.00
CA PHE A 49 1.69 17.60 3.58
C PHE A 49 0.99 18.46 2.54
N ALA A 50 -0.13 19.06 2.91
CA ALA A 50 -0.93 19.86 2.01
C ALA A 50 -1.51 21.09 2.72
N ASP A 51 -1.83 22.12 1.95
CA ASP A 51 -2.53 23.30 2.46
C ASP A 51 -4.03 23.02 2.68
N ARG A 52 -4.70 23.95 3.37
CA ARG A 52 -6.12 23.82 3.67
C ARG A 52 -7.00 23.72 2.44
N ARG A 53 -6.63 24.40 1.34
CA ARG A 53 -7.39 24.35 0.09
C ARG A 53 -7.36 22.97 -0.57
N ALA A 54 -6.24 22.26 -0.44
CA ALA A 54 -6.14 20.89 -0.91
C ALA A 54 -7.02 19.95 -0.07
N PHE A 55 -7.08 20.16 1.25
CA PHE A 55 -8.01 19.42 2.12
C PHE A 55 -9.46 19.65 1.74
N ASP A 56 -9.86 20.91 1.53
CA ASP A 56 -11.25 21.27 1.18
C ASP A 56 -11.71 20.61 -0.13
N LYS A 57 -10.80 20.39 -1.08
CA LYS A 57 -11.09 19.70 -2.35
C LYS A 57 -11.30 18.20 -2.18
N VAL A 58 -10.65 17.61 -1.19
CA VAL A 58 -10.62 16.16 -0.96
C VAL A 58 -11.65 15.74 0.09
N SER A 59 -11.93 16.62 1.05
CA SER A 59 -12.86 16.37 2.13
C SER A 59 -14.29 16.25 1.64
N GLU A 60 -15.00 15.25 2.12
CA GLU A 60 -16.43 15.06 1.88
C GLU A 60 -17.28 15.59 3.04
N THR A 61 -16.75 15.55 4.24
CA THR A 61 -17.49 15.90 5.46
C THR A 61 -17.28 17.34 5.90
N GLY A 62 -16.19 17.98 5.45
CA GLY A 62 -15.74 19.28 5.95
C GLY A 62 -15.15 19.24 7.37
N HIS A 63 -15.14 18.08 8.02
CA HIS A 63 -14.65 17.91 9.40
C HIS A 63 -13.31 17.16 9.47
N HIS A 64 -12.41 17.43 8.54
CA HIS A 64 -11.13 16.71 8.43
C HIS A 64 -10.14 16.98 9.57
N GLN A 65 -10.29 18.08 10.33
CA GLN A 65 -9.41 18.44 11.45
C GLN A 65 -7.91 18.44 11.10
N GLY A 66 -7.56 18.69 9.84
CA GLY A 66 -6.19 18.71 9.34
C GLY A 66 -5.56 17.34 9.08
N VAL A 67 -6.35 16.26 9.05
CA VAL A 67 -5.87 14.91 8.72
C VAL A 67 -6.91 14.13 7.93
N ILE A 68 -6.44 13.47 6.85
CA ILE A 68 -7.22 12.54 6.03
C ILE A 68 -6.32 11.33 5.73
N ALA A 69 -6.81 10.13 5.98
CA ALA A 69 -6.13 8.90 5.60
C ALA A 69 -6.83 8.23 4.41
N PHE A 70 -6.01 7.73 3.49
CA PHE A 70 -6.46 6.92 2.35
C PHE A 70 -6.05 5.48 2.60
N TYR A 71 -6.96 4.55 2.47
CA TYR A 71 -6.75 3.15 2.78
C TYR A 71 -7.49 2.24 1.80
N THR A 72 -7.11 0.98 1.77
CA THR A 72 -7.74 -0.06 0.98
C THR A 72 -7.90 -1.31 1.83
N ASP A 73 -8.89 -2.13 1.52
CA ASP A 73 -9.07 -3.47 2.08
C ASP A 73 -8.11 -4.50 1.48
N PHE A 74 -7.28 -4.10 0.51
CA PHE A 74 -6.25 -4.96 -0.04
C PHE A 74 -5.19 -5.30 1.02
N LYS A 75 -4.85 -6.60 1.14
CA LYS A 75 -3.80 -7.09 2.05
C LYS A 75 -2.58 -7.52 1.24
N TYR A 76 -1.41 -6.93 1.52
CA TYR A 76 -0.15 -7.42 0.99
C TYR A 76 0.18 -8.79 1.61
N ALA A 77 0.75 -9.67 0.78
CA ALA A 77 1.19 -10.98 1.24
C ALA A 77 2.59 -10.92 1.87
N ASP A 78 2.89 -11.88 2.73
CA ASP A 78 4.23 -12.12 3.25
C ASP A 78 5.02 -13.02 2.30
N LEU A 79 6.30 -12.71 2.06
CA LEU A 79 7.15 -13.45 1.13
C LEU A 79 7.36 -14.90 1.59
N ASN A 80 7.73 -15.10 2.86
CA ASN A 80 8.03 -16.42 3.39
C ASN A 80 6.79 -17.31 3.45
N GLU A 81 5.65 -16.75 3.84
CA GLU A 81 4.37 -17.47 3.84
C GLU A 81 3.97 -17.88 2.42
N THR A 82 4.13 -16.98 1.45
CA THR A 82 3.81 -17.24 0.03
C THR A 82 4.67 -18.37 -0.53
N ILE A 83 5.97 -18.37 -0.24
CA ILE A 83 6.90 -19.43 -0.67
C ILE A 83 6.56 -20.75 0.00
N SER A 84 6.34 -20.74 1.32
CA SER A 84 6.00 -21.95 2.08
C SER A 84 4.73 -22.60 1.55
N LYS A 85 3.72 -21.80 1.25
CA LYS A 85 2.47 -22.28 0.65
C LYS A 85 2.70 -22.93 -0.71
N ALA A 86 3.46 -22.30 -1.60
CA ALA A 86 3.76 -22.84 -2.92
C ALA A 86 4.53 -24.16 -2.84
N ARG A 87 5.52 -24.23 -1.95
CA ARG A 87 6.29 -25.50 -1.70
C ARG A 87 5.40 -26.62 -1.17
N ASN A 88 4.53 -26.33 -0.22
CA ASN A 88 3.60 -27.32 0.33
C ASN A 88 2.60 -27.82 -0.69
N GLU A 89 2.25 -27.01 -1.67
CA GLU A 89 1.38 -27.38 -2.81
C GLU A 89 2.14 -28.10 -3.94
N GLY A 90 3.45 -28.23 -3.81
CA GLY A 90 4.30 -28.85 -4.84
C GLY A 90 4.37 -28.05 -6.16
N LYS A 91 4.17 -26.74 -6.09
CA LYS A 91 4.20 -25.83 -7.23
C LYS A 91 5.60 -25.27 -7.45
N ASP A 92 5.94 -25.06 -8.71
CA ASP A 92 7.12 -24.29 -9.06
C ASP A 92 6.98 -22.84 -8.61
N ILE A 93 8.08 -22.26 -8.17
CA ILE A 93 8.10 -20.89 -7.64
C ILE A 93 8.58 -19.93 -8.74
N LEU A 94 7.70 -19.01 -9.12
CA LEU A 94 7.99 -17.95 -10.08
C LEU A 94 7.48 -16.62 -9.52
N PHE A 95 8.40 -15.72 -9.18
CA PHE A 95 8.07 -14.35 -8.82
C PHE A 95 8.33 -13.38 -9.95
N ILE A 96 7.45 -12.42 -10.12
CA ILE A 96 7.67 -11.23 -10.93
C ILE A 96 8.11 -10.12 -10.00
N VAL A 97 9.32 -9.63 -10.20
CA VAL A 97 9.91 -8.55 -9.39
C VAL A 97 9.87 -7.25 -10.20
N LEU A 98 9.23 -6.24 -9.66
CA LEU A 98 9.12 -4.93 -10.29
C LEU A 98 10.02 -3.95 -9.55
N ASP A 99 10.78 -3.18 -10.31
CA ASP A 99 11.59 -2.08 -9.80
C ASP A 99 11.11 -0.78 -10.46
N GLU A 100 10.80 0.23 -9.61
CA GLU A 100 10.41 1.58 -10.05
C GLU A 100 9.19 1.65 -10.99
N VAL A 101 8.22 0.74 -10.88
CA VAL A 101 6.93 0.86 -11.58
C VAL A 101 6.05 1.86 -10.82
N LEU A 102 5.94 3.08 -11.34
CA LEU A 102 5.27 4.19 -10.67
C LEU A 102 3.81 4.36 -11.06
N ASP A 103 3.43 3.90 -12.25
CA ASP A 103 2.08 4.05 -12.77
C ASP A 103 1.17 2.92 -12.25
N PRO A 104 0.06 3.25 -11.56
CA PRO A 104 -0.91 2.26 -11.08
C PRO A 104 -1.53 1.41 -12.21
N HIS A 105 -1.75 1.96 -13.40
CA HIS A 105 -2.26 1.18 -14.54
C HIS A 105 -1.27 0.10 -14.98
N ASN A 106 0.02 0.43 -15.01
CA ASN A 106 1.07 -0.54 -15.35
C ASN A 106 1.17 -1.63 -14.29
N LEU A 107 1.13 -1.27 -13.01
CA LEU A 107 1.13 -2.25 -11.92
C LEU A 107 -0.08 -3.21 -12.04
N GLY A 108 -1.28 -2.69 -12.25
CA GLY A 108 -2.47 -3.50 -12.45
C GLY A 108 -2.36 -4.45 -13.63
N SER A 109 -1.82 -3.99 -14.76
CA SER A 109 -1.59 -4.80 -15.95
C SER A 109 -0.59 -5.93 -15.71
N VAL A 110 0.50 -5.65 -14.98
CA VAL A 110 1.49 -6.68 -14.64
C VAL A 110 0.91 -7.73 -13.70
N ILE A 111 0.13 -7.32 -12.70
CA ILE A 111 -0.55 -8.26 -11.79
C ILE A 111 -1.50 -9.18 -12.58
N ARG A 112 -2.22 -8.64 -13.56
CA ARG A 112 -3.08 -9.43 -14.44
C ARG A 112 -2.29 -10.46 -15.26
N VAL A 113 -1.18 -10.05 -15.86
CA VAL A 113 -0.31 -10.95 -16.63
C VAL A 113 0.30 -12.02 -15.71
N ALA A 114 0.75 -11.65 -14.52
CA ALA A 114 1.29 -12.57 -13.52
C ALA A 114 0.30 -13.67 -13.14
N GLU A 115 -0.96 -13.28 -12.93
CA GLU A 115 -2.03 -14.22 -12.61
C GLU A 115 -2.29 -15.18 -13.78
N CYS A 116 -2.41 -14.67 -14.99
CA CYS A 116 -2.59 -15.50 -16.19
C CYS A 116 -1.41 -16.43 -16.46
N ALA A 117 -0.19 -16.03 -16.14
CA ALA A 117 1.03 -16.83 -16.32
C ALA A 117 1.24 -17.87 -15.20
N GLY A 118 0.41 -17.87 -14.16
CA GLY A 118 0.56 -18.78 -13.02
C GLY A 118 1.75 -18.45 -12.12
N ALA A 119 2.15 -17.18 -12.05
CA ALA A 119 3.19 -16.74 -11.12
C ALA A 119 2.79 -17.00 -9.65
N THR A 120 3.78 -17.18 -8.80
CA THR A 120 3.59 -17.37 -7.35
C THR A 120 3.21 -16.05 -6.66
N GLY A 121 3.78 -14.94 -7.13
CA GLY A 121 3.51 -13.61 -6.61
C GLY A 121 4.22 -12.51 -7.39
N VAL A 122 3.84 -11.28 -7.07
CA VAL A 122 4.47 -10.06 -7.58
C VAL A 122 5.14 -9.34 -6.42
N ILE A 123 6.41 -9.02 -6.56
CA ILE A 123 7.19 -8.31 -5.53
C ILE A 123 7.40 -6.87 -5.98
N ILE A 124 7.04 -5.92 -5.12
CA ILE A 124 7.23 -4.49 -5.33
C ILE A 124 8.03 -3.86 -4.18
N PRO A 125 8.82 -2.82 -4.44
CA PRO A 125 9.48 -2.08 -3.37
C PRO A 125 8.50 -1.18 -2.62
N ALA A 126 8.76 -0.95 -1.34
CA ALA A 126 7.96 -0.05 -0.51
C ALA A 126 8.13 1.43 -0.90
N ARG A 127 9.23 1.76 -1.58
CA ARG A 127 9.54 3.11 -2.04
C ARG A 127 9.70 3.11 -3.55
N ARG A 128 9.45 4.26 -4.20
CA ARG A 128 9.57 4.45 -5.65
C ARG A 128 8.77 3.41 -6.45
N SER A 129 7.57 3.11 -5.98
CA SER A 129 6.66 2.20 -6.63
C SER A 129 5.22 2.65 -6.45
N ALA A 130 4.38 2.33 -7.42
CA ALA A 130 2.95 2.35 -7.23
C ALA A 130 2.58 1.37 -6.11
N THR A 131 1.53 1.70 -5.37
CA THR A 131 0.93 0.81 -4.36
C THR A 131 -0.40 0.27 -4.88
N VAL A 132 -0.87 -0.82 -4.32
CA VAL A 132 -2.17 -1.40 -4.71
C VAL A 132 -3.30 -0.52 -4.16
N ASN A 133 -3.82 0.33 -5.02
CA ASN A 133 -4.96 1.22 -4.79
C ASN A 133 -6.18 0.78 -5.60
N GLU A 134 -7.28 1.53 -5.55
CA GLU A 134 -8.49 1.23 -6.31
C GLU A 134 -8.24 1.16 -7.82
N THR A 135 -7.36 1.99 -8.37
CA THR A 135 -6.97 1.95 -9.78
C THR A 135 -6.30 0.64 -10.14
N VAL A 136 -5.37 0.16 -9.31
CA VAL A 136 -4.68 -1.13 -9.51
C VAL A 136 -5.67 -2.30 -9.43
N VAL A 137 -6.56 -2.29 -8.45
CA VAL A 137 -7.62 -3.32 -8.33
C VAL A 137 -8.47 -3.37 -9.61
N ARG A 138 -8.91 -2.23 -10.10
CA ARG A 138 -9.72 -2.14 -11.31
C ARG A 138 -8.96 -2.56 -12.56
N THR A 139 -7.74 -2.06 -12.77
CA THR A 139 -6.94 -2.34 -13.98
C THR A 139 -6.36 -3.75 -14.02
N SER A 140 -6.24 -4.41 -12.88
CA SER A 140 -5.89 -5.83 -12.80
C SER A 140 -7.04 -6.77 -13.18
N ALA A 141 -8.24 -6.23 -13.43
CA ALA A 141 -9.45 -7.00 -13.75
C ALA A 141 -9.76 -8.12 -12.73
N GLY A 142 -9.58 -7.81 -11.45
CA GLY A 142 -9.83 -8.74 -10.35
C GLY A 142 -8.66 -9.67 -9.98
N ALA A 143 -7.53 -9.60 -10.71
CA ALA A 143 -6.37 -10.45 -10.43
C ALA A 143 -5.76 -10.23 -9.04
N THR A 144 -5.94 -9.04 -8.44
CA THR A 144 -5.48 -8.74 -7.07
C THR A 144 -6.14 -9.62 -6.00
N ALA A 145 -7.28 -10.22 -6.30
CA ALA A 145 -7.95 -11.16 -5.38
C ALA A 145 -7.25 -12.53 -5.32
N TYR A 146 -6.46 -12.89 -6.33
CA TYR A 146 -5.84 -14.21 -6.48
C TYR A 146 -4.33 -14.18 -6.49
N MET A 147 -3.73 -13.09 -6.99
CA MET A 147 -2.28 -12.95 -7.12
C MET A 147 -1.70 -12.27 -5.88
N PRO A 148 -0.86 -12.97 -5.10
CA PRO A 148 -0.16 -12.36 -3.98
C PRO A 148 0.71 -11.20 -4.44
N VAL A 149 0.58 -10.04 -3.82
CA VAL A 149 1.48 -8.90 -4.00
C VAL A 149 2.23 -8.68 -2.71
N ILE A 150 3.54 -8.69 -2.80
CA ILE A 150 4.46 -8.62 -1.66
C ILE A 150 5.21 -7.29 -1.73
N LYS A 151 5.14 -6.51 -0.67
CA LYS A 151 5.86 -5.25 -0.55
C LYS A 151 7.11 -5.45 0.31
N VAL A 152 8.29 -5.13 -0.23
CA VAL A 152 9.57 -5.29 0.45
C VAL A 152 10.29 -3.96 0.59
N ASN A 153 11.02 -3.78 1.69
CA ASN A 153 11.78 -2.56 1.94
C ASN A 153 13.05 -2.48 1.09
N ASN A 154 13.64 -3.63 0.76
CA ASN A 154 14.85 -3.75 -0.04
C ASN A 154 14.75 -4.96 -0.98
N LEU A 155 14.65 -4.70 -2.30
CA LEU A 155 14.55 -5.76 -3.31
C LEU A 155 15.78 -6.67 -3.32
N ASN A 156 16.99 -6.11 -3.22
CA ASN A 156 18.21 -6.91 -3.23
C ASN A 156 18.29 -7.86 -2.04
N GLN A 157 17.93 -7.38 -0.85
CA GLN A 157 17.90 -8.22 0.34
C GLN A 157 16.85 -9.34 0.23
N ALA A 158 15.67 -9.02 -0.29
CA ALA A 158 14.63 -10.02 -0.52
C ALA A 158 15.07 -11.11 -1.49
N LEU A 159 15.76 -10.75 -2.58
CA LEU A 159 16.29 -11.69 -3.58
C LEU A 159 17.42 -12.58 -3.04
N HIS A 160 18.24 -12.08 -2.10
CA HIS A 160 19.32 -12.85 -1.48
C HIS A 160 18.85 -13.83 -0.39
N GLN A 161 17.70 -13.62 0.20
CA GLN A 161 17.12 -14.55 1.19
C GLN A 161 16.63 -15.86 0.57
N GLU A 162 16.52 -15.93 -0.78
CA GLU A 162 15.95 -17.05 -1.52
C GLU A 162 17.00 -17.95 -2.21
N GLN A 163 18.28 -17.65 -2.04
CA GLN A 163 19.38 -18.49 -2.49
C GLN A 163 19.81 -19.47 -1.39
#